data_18743a95f3b58b5c7ed1b5839849b897
#
_entry.id   18743a95f3b58b5c7ed1b5839849b897
#
_cell.length_a   1.000
_cell.length_b   1.000
_cell.length_c   1.000
_cell.angle_alpha   90.00
_cell.angle_beta   90.00
_cell.angle_gamma   90.00
#
_symmetry.space_group_name_H-M   'P 1'
#
loop_
_entity.id
_entity.type
_entity.pdbx_description
1 polymer ?
#
loop_
_entity_poly.entity_id
_entity_poly.type
_entity_poly.pdbx_seq_one_letter_code
_entity_poly.pdbx_strand_id
1 'polypeptide(L)'
;MWKQCEALQEDIVAFRRDLHRIPEVGTQLPLTQAYICKLLDSWGLSYTLSATHSTLWGDIVGGLPGKTVLLRADMDALPIQEATGLPFSSQHDGKMHACGHDAHAAMLLGAIRVLLDNRAQLRGKVRFLFQADEESVSGAKFAVKEGVMEGVDAAFGCHIGNLLGPHVPSGTLAVKAGNVMASADYLFLTVRGKGCHGSTPEKGVDPITIASHIVINLQEILAREISASQSAALTIGRIRGGDVFNIIPEQVELDGTLRTYAPETRRFILQRIEEIAKSTAAVFRGECDLRVGGGTGAVINDAALTDLARQALAPVAGEDFLLTDFPPNMGSEDFSCFQKEAPGVYFFLSSAADERTCIPHHNPRFDIDESVLWKGSAAFVALTEDFLKA
;
A
#
# COMPACT_ATOMS: atom_id res chain seq x y z
N MET A 1 14.92 18.87 -15.72
CA MET A 1 13.90 18.10 -16.47
C MET A 1 12.50 18.25 -15.89
N TRP A 2 12.31 18.16 -14.59
CA TRP A 2 10.99 18.11 -13.93
C TRP A 2 10.00 19.21 -14.33
N LYS A 3 10.45 20.43 -14.67
CA LYS A 3 9.58 21.53 -15.15
C LYS A 3 8.80 21.19 -16.43
N GLN A 4 9.29 20.21 -17.21
CA GLN A 4 8.57 19.77 -18.43
C GLN A 4 7.29 18.99 -18.10
N CYS A 5 7.14 18.46 -16.88
CA CYS A 5 5.94 17.75 -16.47
C CYS A 5 4.70 18.64 -16.42
N GLU A 6 4.86 19.95 -16.14
CA GLU A 6 3.74 20.90 -16.14
C GLU A 6 3.08 21.00 -17.51
N ALA A 7 3.86 20.96 -18.58
CA ALA A 7 3.35 20.98 -19.95
C ALA A 7 2.59 19.69 -20.34
N LEU A 8 2.77 18.59 -19.58
CA LEU A 8 2.10 17.32 -19.80
C LEU A 8 0.84 17.16 -18.92
N GLN A 9 0.43 18.17 -18.17
CA GLN A 9 -0.70 18.09 -17.24
C GLN A 9 -1.97 17.54 -17.89
N GLU A 10 -2.32 18.02 -19.08
CA GLU A 10 -3.53 17.58 -19.81
C GLU A 10 -3.43 16.09 -20.23
N ASP A 11 -2.25 15.65 -20.67
CA ASP A 11 -2.01 14.25 -21.02
C ASP A 11 -2.08 13.34 -19.78
N ILE A 12 -1.48 13.78 -18.65
CA ILE A 12 -1.52 13.02 -17.39
C ILE A 12 -2.95 12.87 -16.88
N VAL A 13 -3.76 13.93 -16.95
CA VAL A 13 -5.18 13.89 -16.62
C VAL A 13 -5.93 12.93 -17.57
N ALA A 14 -5.62 12.95 -18.86
CA ALA A 14 -6.22 12.03 -19.83
C ALA A 14 -5.87 10.56 -19.48
N PHE A 15 -4.59 10.25 -19.18
CA PHE A 15 -4.17 8.91 -18.73
C PHE A 15 -4.93 8.45 -17.49
N ARG A 16 -5.03 9.33 -16.47
CA ARG A 16 -5.79 9.03 -15.24
C ARG A 16 -7.23 8.69 -15.55
N ARG A 17 -7.92 9.53 -16.34
CA ARG A 17 -9.35 9.37 -16.67
C ARG A 17 -9.63 8.13 -17.52
N ASP A 18 -8.72 7.77 -18.42
CA ASP A 18 -8.84 6.54 -19.21
C ASP A 18 -8.69 5.30 -18.33
N LEU A 19 -7.72 5.28 -17.42
CA LEU A 19 -7.54 4.20 -16.43
C LEU A 19 -8.73 4.13 -15.47
N HIS A 20 -9.26 5.27 -15.01
CA HIS A 20 -10.40 5.33 -14.09
C HIS A 20 -11.66 4.68 -14.66
N ARG A 21 -11.84 4.71 -15.99
CA ARG A 21 -12.99 4.07 -16.66
C ARG A 21 -12.92 2.55 -16.69
N ILE A 22 -11.74 1.96 -16.55
CA ILE A 22 -11.48 0.53 -16.70
C ILE A 22 -10.91 -0.14 -15.43
N PRO A 23 -11.48 0.10 -14.23
CA PRO A 23 -10.92 -0.43 -13.00
C PRO A 23 -10.98 -1.96 -12.96
N GLU A 24 -9.88 -2.58 -12.57
CA GLU A 24 -9.75 -4.04 -12.41
C GLU A 24 -9.15 -4.35 -11.05
N VAL A 25 -9.54 -5.47 -10.43
CA VAL A 25 -9.23 -5.81 -9.04
C VAL A 25 -8.28 -7.01 -8.97
N GLY A 26 -7.29 -6.92 -8.09
CA GLY A 26 -6.38 -8.01 -7.76
C GLY A 26 -5.24 -8.19 -8.77
N THR A 27 -4.89 -9.43 -9.09
CA THR A 27 -3.67 -9.76 -9.85
C THR A 27 -3.85 -9.70 -11.37
N GLN A 28 -5.07 -9.81 -11.88
CA GLN A 28 -5.37 -9.88 -13.32
C GLN A 28 -6.08 -8.60 -13.78
N LEU A 29 -5.32 -7.73 -14.43
CA LEU A 29 -5.71 -6.40 -14.89
C LEU A 29 -5.45 -6.24 -16.40
N PRO A 30 -6.03 -7.10 -17.27
CA PRO A 30 -5.66 -7.15 -18.69
C PRO A 30 -5.96 -5.86 -19.46
N LEU A 31 -7.02 -5.12 -19.11
CA LEU A 31 -7.35 -3.87 -19.78
C LEU A 31 -6.40 -2.74 -19.36
N THR A 32 -6.14 -2.61 -18.07
CA THR A 32 -5.18 -1.66 -17.50
C THR A 32 -3.78 -1.91 -18.07
N GLN A 33 -3.33 -3.18 -18.06
CA GLN A 33 -2.04 -3.56 -18.61
C GLN A 33 -1.95 -3.23 -20.11
N ALA A 34 -2.98 -3.60 -20.91
CA ALA A 34 -3.01 -3.31 -22.34
C ALA A 34 -2.98 -1.81 -22.65
N TYR A 35 -3.67 -0.99 -21.86
CA TYR A 35 -3.64 0.46 -21.99
C TYR A 35 -2.22 1.02 -21.79
N ILE A 36 -1.56 0.61 -20.71
CA ILE A 36 -0.18 1.04 -20.40
C ILE A 36 0.79 0.55 -21.47
N CYS A 37 0.72 -0.71 -21.86
CA CYS A 37 1.56 -1.29 -22.94
C CYS A 37 1.42 -0.51 -24.24
N LYS A 38 0.20 -0.16 -24.65
CA LYS A 38 -0.06 0.65 -25.86
C LYS A 38 0.67 2.00 -25.83
N LEU A 39 0.72 2.66 -24.68
CA LEU A 39 1.45 3.92 -24.53
C LEU A 39 2.96 3.70 -24.62
N LEU A 40 3.49 2.70 -23.89
CA LEU A 40 4.92 2.37 -23.91
C LEU A 40 5.38 1.97 -25.32
N ASP A 41 4.58 1.18 -26.04
CA ASP A 41 4.83 0.80 -27.44
C ASP A 41 4.89 2.03 -28.37
N SER A 42 3.96 2.97 -28.18
CA SER A 42 3.92 4.21 -28.97
C SER A 42 5.16 5.10 -28.75
N TRP A 43 5.80 4.95 -27.60
CA TRP A 43 7.05 5.65 -27.23
C TRP A 43 8.30 4.84 -27.57
N GLY A 44 8.15 3.62 -28.08
CA GLY A 44 9.27 2.73 -28.45
C GLY A 44 10.04 2.18 -27.25
N LEU A 45 9.37 2.06 -26.07
CA LEU A 45 9.95 1.49 -24.87
C LEU A 45 9.72 -0.03 -24.82
N SER A 46 10.79 -0.76 -24.50
CA SER A 46 10.72 -2.18 -24.22
C SER A 46 10.35 -2.39 -22.75
N TYR A 47 9.57 -3.43 -22.47
CA TYR A 47 9.14 -3.83 -21.13
C TYR A 47 9.04 -5.35 -21.02
N THR A 48 8.99 -5.83 -19.79
CA THR A 48 8.75 -7.23 -19.42
C THR A 48 7.38 -7.33 -18.80
N LEU A 49 6.59 -8.32 -19.19
CA LEU A 49 5.33 -8.69 -18.54
C LEU A 49 5.59 -9.78 -17.52
N SER A 50 4.95 -9.72 -16.37
CA SER A 50 4.91 -10.85 -15.45
C SER A 50 4.29 -12.07 -16.11
N ALA A 51 4.80 -13.25 -15.79
CA ALA A 51 4.26 -14.51 -16.31
C ALA A 51 2.96 -14.95 -15.63
N THR A 52 2.64 -14.40 -14.44
CA THR A 52 1.56 -14.89 -13.58
C THR A 52 0.49 -13.85 -13.25
N HIS A 53 0.78 -12.55 -13.42
CA HIS A 53 -0.13 -11.44 -13.12
C HIS A 53 0.10 -10.26 -14.07
N SER A 54 -0.70 -9.19 -13.94
CA SER A 54 -0.65 -8.06 -14.87
C SER A 54 0.45 -7.03 -14.59
N THR A 55 1.37 -7.28 -13.66
CA THR A 55 2.53 -6.40 -13.42
C THR A 55 3.43 -6.33 -14.66
N LEU A 56 3.97 -5.14 -14.91
CA LEU A 56 4.95 -4.94 -15.99
C LEU A 56 6.04 -3.94 -15.55
N TRP A 57 7.24 -4.11 -16.09
CA TRP A 57 8.38 -3.23 -15.82
C TRP A 57 9.30 -3.13 -17.02
N GLY A 58 10.08 -2.06 -17.07
CA GLY A 58 11.09 -1.87 -18.12
C GLY A 58 12.14 -0.84 -17.69
N ASP A 59 13.18 -0.70 -18.50
CA ASP A 59 14.30 0.18 -18.22
C ASP A 59 14.41 1.31 -19.26
N ILE A 60 14.51 2.57 -18.80
CA ILE A 60 15.01 3.68 -19.60
C ILE A 60 16.51 3.73 -19.35
N VAL A 61 17.30 3.37 -20.38
CA VAL A 61 18.75 3.39 -20.30
C VAL A 61 19.26 4.78 -20.64
N GLY A 62 19.99 5.38 -19.70
CA GLY A 62 20.61 6.70 -19.85
C GLY A 62 21.81 6.68 -20.81
N GLY A 63 22.22 7.87 -21.26
CA GLY A 63 23.37 8.03 -22.14
C GLY A 63 24.74 7.85 -21.46
N LEU A 64 24.79 7.83 -20.13
CA LEU A 64 26.00 7.69 -19.31
C LEU A 64 25.87 6.55 -18.32
N PRO A 65 26.97 5.84 -17.97
CA PRO A 65 26.92 4.80 -16.95
C PRO A 65 26.60 5.38 -15.57
N GLY A 66 25.92 4.60 -14.73
CA GLY A 66 25.53 5.02 -13.37
C GLY A 66 24.68 3.98 -12.67
N LYS A 67 24.03 4.40 -11.60
CA LYS A 67 23.13 3.63 -10.75
C LYS A 67 21.81 3.28 -11.46
N THR A 68 21.05 2.39 -10.86
CA THR A 68 19.68 2.07 -11.30
C THR A 68 18.68 2.51 -10.22
N VAL A 69 17.69 3.31 -10.59
CA VAL A 69 16.59 3.71 -9.71
C VAL A 69 15.29 3.05 -10.14
N LEU A 70 14.52 2.53 -9.18
CA LEU A 70 13.16 2.05 -9.40
C LEU A 70 12.14 3.17 -9.13
N LEU A 71 11.24 3.39 -10.07
CA LEU A 71 10.04 4.20 -9.90
C LEU A 71 8.82 3.27 -9.96
N ARG A 72 8.00 3.24 -8.91
CA ARG A 72 6.86 2.33 -8.79
C ARG A 72 5.54 3.08 -8.76
N ALA A 73 4.57 2.60 -9.51
CA ALA A 73 3.16 2.86 -9.33
C ALA A 73 2.39 1.53 -9.25
N ASP A 74 1.44 1.45 -8.32
CA ASP A 74 0.39 0.44 -8.34
C ASP A 74 -0.68 0.79 -9.37
N MET A 75 -1.55 -0.18 -9.74
CA MET A 75 -2.54 0.04 -10.78
C MET A 75 -3.84 -0.76 -10.61
N ASP A 76 -3.99 -1.49 -9.51
CA ASP A 76 -5.22 -2.23 -9.20
C ASP A 76 -6.29 -1.30 -8.58
N ALA A 77 -7.53 -1.77 -8.63
CA ALA A 77 -8.71 -1.09 -8.12
C ALA A 77 -9.39 -1.89 -7.02
N LEU A 78 -10.47 -1.36 -6.47
CA LEU A 78 -11.24 -1.94 -5.38
C LEU A 78 -12.62 -2.46 -5.84
N PRO A 79 -13.16 -3.51 -5.17
CA PRO A 79 -14.51 -4.02 -5.42
C PRO A 79 -15.56 -3.10 -4.78
N ILE A 80 -15.65 -1.87 -5.26
CA ILE A 80 -16.54 -0.81 -4.76
C ILE A 80 -17.41 -0.31 -5.91
N GLN A 81 -18.73 -0.20 -5.69
CA GLN A 81 -19.61 0.45 -6.65
C GLN A 81 -19.40 1.97 -6.59
N GLU A 82 -18.95 2.54 -7.69
CA GLU A 82 -18.72 3.98 -7.77
C GLU A 82 -20.02 4.79 -7.69
N ALA A 83 -19.97 5.90 -6.96
CA ALA A 83 -21.07 6.83 -6.76
C ALA A 83 -20.61 8.31 -6.87
N THR A 84 -19.54 8.59 -7.64
CA THR A 84 -19.00 9.94 -7.82
C THR A 84 -19.83 10.80 -8.75
N GLY A 85 -20.47 10.21 -9.76
CA GLY A 85 -21.19 10.93 -10.82
C GLY A 85 -20.28 11.68 -11.81
N LEU A 86 -18.99 11.36 -11.84
CA LEU A 86 -18.01 11.96 -12.74
C LEU A 86 -18.27 11.55 -14.21
N PRO A 87 -17.97 12.40 -15.20
CA PRO A 87 -18.14 12.05 -16.62
C PRO A 87 -17.21 10.95 -17.12
N PHE A 88 -16.22 10.57 -16.31
CA PHE A 88 -15.29 9.49 -16.55
C PHE A 88 -15.35 8.38 -15.47
N SER A 89 -16.49 8.26 -14.80
CA SER A 89 -16.74 7.19 -13.82
C SER A 89 -16.49 5.81 -14.41
N SER A 90 -16.25 4.84 -13.53
CA SER A 90 -16.05 3.42 -13.88
C SER A 90 -17.10 2.92 -14.86
N GLN A 91 -16.65 2.19 -15.88
CA GLN A 91 -17.50 1.45 -16.83
C GLN A 91 -17.68 -0.02 -16.41
N HIS A 92 -17.16 -0.40 -15.24
CA HIS A 92 -17.23 -1.74 -14.67
C HIS A 92 -18.02 -1.74 -13.38
N ASP A 93 -19.24 -2.27 -13.41
CA ASP A 93 -20.09 -2.37 -12.23
C ASP A 93 -19.36 -3.05 -11.05
N GLY A 94 -19.52 -2.48 -9.85
CA GLY A 94 -18.93 -3.01 -8.64
C GLY A 94 -17.41 -2.82 -8.52
N LYS A 95 -16.77 -2.04 -9.39
CA LYS A 95 -15.33 -1.75 -9.32
C LYS A 95 -15.05 -0.27 -9.47
N MET A 96 -14.07 0.23 -8.72
CA MET A 96 -13.69 1.64 -8.72
C MET A 96 -12.23 1.83 -8.30
N HIS A 97 -11.53 2.78 -8.95
CA HIS A 97 -10.28 3.31 -8.41
C HIS A 97 -10.55 4.25 -7.21
N ALA A 98 -10.82 3.65 -6.04
CA ALA A 98 -11.13 4.39 -4.82
C ALA A 98 -9.91 4.58 -3.90
N CYS A 99 -8.69 4.30 -4.40
CA CYS A 99 -7.44 4.55 -3.70
C CYS A 99 -6.47 5.48 -4.48
N GLY A 100 -6.79 5.82 -5.74
CA GLY A 100 -5.97 6.73 -6.54
C GLY A 100 -4.87 6.06 -7.38
N HIS A 101 -4.90 4.75 -7.53
CA HIS A 101 -3.89 4.00 -8.29
C HIS A 101 -3.92 4.32 -9.80
N ASP A 102 -5.07 4.73 -10.34
CA ASP A 102 -5.19 5.33 -11.68
C ASP A 102 -4.33 6.58 -11.82
N ALA A 103 -4.31 7.43 -10.79
CA ALA A 103 -3.46 8.63 -10.77
C ALA A 103 -1.98 8.27 -10.52
N HIS A 104 -1.66 7.26 -9.70
CA HIS A 104 -0.29 6.81 -9.52
C HIS A 104 0.30 6.35 -10.86
N ALA A 105 -0.42 5.50 -11.60
CA ALA A 105 -0.02 5.05 -12.92
C ALA A 105 0.12 6.22 -13.92
N ALA A 106 -0.84 7.16 -13.93
CA ALA A 106 -0.79 8.33 -14.79
C ALA A 106 0.41 9.25 -14.48
N MET A 107 0.71 9.49 -13.20
CA MET A 107 1.88 10.28 -12.78
C MET A 107 3.19 9.61 -13.20
N LEU A 108 3.29 8.28 -13.07
CA LEU A 108 4.47 7.55 -13.52
C LEU A 108 4.61 7.59 -15.05
N LEU A 109 3.51 7.46 -15.82
CA LEU A 109 3.52 7.62 -17.29
C LEU A 109 4.04 9.01 -17.70
N GLY A 110 3.59 10.07 -17.02
CA GLY A 110 4.08 11.43 -17.24
C GLY A 110 5.59 11.56 -16.96
N ALA A 111 6.06 10.96 -15.87
CA ALA A 111 7.50 10.93 -15.53
C ALA A 111 8.32 10.16 -16.57
N ILE A 112 7.86 8.97 -16.99
CA ILE A 112 8.50 8.15 -18.03
C ILE A 112 8.67 8.98 -19.32
N ARG A 113 7.63 9.70 -19.74
CA ARG A 113 7.68 10.51 -20.96
C ARG A 113 8.79 11.56 -20.90
N VAL A 114 8.88 12.33 -19.81
CA VAL A 114 9.95 13.33 -19.62
C VAL A 114 11.32 12.69 -19.54
N LEU A 115 11.46 11.60 -18.79
CA LEU A 115 12.75 10.91 -18.63
C LEU A 115 13.23 10.31 -19.96
N LEU A 116 12.32 9.75 -20.76
CA LEU A 116 12.63 9.20 -22.07
C LEU A 116 13.11 10.27 -23.05
N ASP A 117 12.42 11.41 -23.11
CA ASP A 117 12.80 12.52 -23.99
C ASP A 117 14.17 13.10 -23.63
N ASN A 118 14.59 12.97 -22.37
CA ASN A 118 15.87 13.47 -21.86
C ASN A 118 16.90 12.36 -21.59
N ARG A 119 16.64 11.10 -22.03
CA ARG A 119 17.48 9.94 -21.68
C ARG A 119 18.97 10.10 -21.97
N ALA A 120 19.33 10.84 -23.02
CA ALA A 120 20.74 11.08 -23.38
C ALA A 120 21.53 11.81 -22.27
N GLN A 121 20.84 12.55 -21.40
CA GLN A 121 21.44 13.30 -20.28
C GLN A 121 21.42 12.52 -18.97
N LEU A 122 20.68 11.41 -18.89
CA LEU A 122 20.59 10.58 -17.69
C LEU A 122 21.86 9.74 -17.51
N ARG A 123 22.28 9.58 -16.26
CA ARG A 123 23.30 8.61 -15.86
C ARG A 123 22.60 7.33 -15.39
N GLY A 124 23.13 6.15 -15.75
CA GLY A 124 22.61 4.88 -15.30
C GLY A 124 21.24 4.51 -15.92
N LYS A 125 20.34 3.97 -15.11
CA LYS A 125 19.05 3.45 -15.58
C LYS A 125 17.90 3.89 -14.69
N VAL A 126 16.73 4.08 -15.30
CA VAL A 126 15.46 4.24 -14.59
C VAL A 126 14.61 3.02 -14.90
N ARG A 127 14.40 2.17 -13.89
CA ARG A 127 13.44 1.09 -13.96
C ARG A 127 12.06 1.63 -13.59
N PHE A 128 11.10 1.52 -14.48
CA PHE A 128 9.71 1.79 -14.16
C PHE A 128 8.97 0.48 -13.87
N LEU A 129 8.05 0.53 -12.92
CA LEU A 129 7.23 -0.61 -12.50
C LEU A 129 5.77 -0.18 -12.37
N PHE A 130 4.88 -0.83 -13.11
CA PHE A 130 3.45 -0.78 -12.91
C PHE A 130 3.02 -2.09 -12.23
N GLN A 131 2.62 -2.00 -10.98
CA GLN A 131 2.37 -3.15 -10.12
C GLN A 131 0.88 -3.43 -9.98
N ALA A 132 0.47 -4.68 -10.14
CA ALA A 132 -0.86 -5.18 -9.80
C ALA A 132 -0.93 -5.61 -8.33
N ASP A 133 -2.15 -5.63 -7.75
CA ASP A 133 -2.47 -6.30 -6.47
C ASP A 133 -1.76 -5.68 -5.25
N GLU A 134 -1.74 -4.35 -5.16
CA GLU A 134 -1.30 -3.66 -3.94
C GLU A 134 -2.29 -3.87 -2.80
N GLU A 135 -3.60 -3.75 -3.08
CA GLU A 135 -4.70 -3.78 -2.09
C GLU A 135 -4.81 -5.11 -1.32
N SER A 136 -4.26 -6.20 -1.86
CA SER A 136 -4.11 -7.46 -1.11
C SER A 136 -2.74 -7.60 -0.42
N VAL A 137 -1.87 -6.59 -0.54
CA VAL A 137 -0.49 -6.53 -0.02
C VAL A 137 0.39 -7.71 -0.48
N SER A 138 0.17 -8.18 -1.70
CA SER A 138 0.87 -9.35 -2.26
C SER A 138 1.64 -9.06 -3.56
N GLY A 139 1.22 -8.05 -4.34
CA GLY A 139 1.77 -7.74 -5.65
C GLY A 139 3.27 -7.43 -5.67
N ALA A 140 3.75 -6.61 -4.72
CA ALA A 140 5.18 -6.32 -4.61
C ALA A 140 6.04 -7.55 -4.32
N LYS A 141 5.53 -8.52 -3.54
CA LYS A 141 6.24 -9.78 -3.26
C LYS A 141 6.44 -10.61 -4.53
N PHE A 142 5.43 -10.63 -5.42
CA PHE A 142 5.54 -11.30 -6.71
C PHE A 142 6.54 -10.58 -7.61
N ALA A 143 6.45 -9.25 -7.70
CA ALA A 143 7.38 -8.44 -8.49
C ALA A 143 8.85 -8.63 -8.06
N VAL A 144 9.12 -8.61 -6.75
CA VAL A 144 10.46 -8.89 -6.20
C VAL A 144 10.93 -10.30 -6.57
N LYS A 145 10.07 -11.31 -6.42
CA LYS A 145 10.38 -12.69 -6.78
C LYS A 145 10.69 -12.88 -8.27
N GLU A 146 10.09 -12.08 -9.14
CA GLU A 146 10.33 -12.09 -10.59
C GLU A 146 11.57 -11.27 -11.01
N GLY A 147 12.34 -10.74 -10.05
CA GLY A 147 13.62 -10.09 -10.29
C GLY A 147 13.54 -8.59 -10.59
N VAL A 148 12.40 -7.93 -10.32
CA VAL A 148 12.24 -6.48 -10.56
C VAL A 148 13.30 -5.65 -9.82
N MET A 149 13.80 -6.15 -8.68
CA MET A 149 14.81 -5.45 -7.87
C MET A 149 16.27 -5.79 -8.25
N GLU A 150 16.50 -6.65 -9.23
CA GLU A 150 17.86 -7.02 -9.64
C GLU A 150 18.64 -5.79 -10.15
N GLY A 151 19.73 -5.47 -9.46
CA GLY A 151 20.60 -4.34 -9.79
C GLY A 151 19.99 -2.96 -9.53
N VAL A 152 18.93 -2.85 -8.74
CA VAL A 152 18.34 -1.60 -8.29
C VAL A 152 19.09 -1.06 -7.07
N ASP A 153 19.51 0.20 -7.13
CA ASP A 153 20.25 0.87 -6.06
C ASP A 153 19.35 1.70 -5.12
N ALA A 154 18.19 2.14 -5.60
CA ALA A 154 17.18 2.83 -4.79
C ALA A 154 15.78 2.69 -5.40
N ALA A 155 14.74 2.82 -4.56
CA ALA A 155 13.34 2.76 -4.99
C ALA A 155 12.56 4.00 -4.52
N PHE A 156 11.68 4.53 -5.39
CA PHE A 156 10.75 5.61 -5.07
C PHE A 156 9.32 5.20 -5.42
N GLY A 157 8.39 5.50 -4.51
CA GLY A 157 6.94 5.34 -4.70
C GLY A 157 6.20 6.55 -4.15
N CYS A 158 4.97 6.74 -4.61
CA CYS A 158 4.12 7.85 -4.21
C CYS A 158 2.70 7.38 -3.91
N HIS A 159 2.05 8.00 -2.92
CA HIS A 159 0.60 7.92 -2.78
C HIS A 159 -0.05 9.29 -2.89
N ILE A 160 -1.09 9.41 -3.71
CA ILE A 160 -1.90 10.62 -3.84
C ILE A 160 -3.18 10.51 -3.01
N GLY A 161 -3.70 11.63 -2.57
CA GLY A 161 -5.00 11.70 -1.89
C GLY A 161 -4.97 12.55 -0.62
N ASN A 162 -5.84 12.24 0.33
CA ASN A 162 -5.96 12.96 1.60
C ASN A 162 -5.40 12.19 2.81
N LEU A 163 -4.46 11.27 2.59
CA LEU A 163 -3.85 10.43 3.65
C LEU A 163 -3.18 11.25 4.77
N LEU A 164 -2.77 12.47 4.47
CA LEU A 164 -2.17 13.42 5.43
C LEU A 164 -3.23 14.21 6.21
N GLY A 165 -4.50 13.99 5.90
CA GLY A 165 -5.65 14.70 6.46
C GLY A 165 -6.17 15.82 5.55
N PRO A 166 -7.46 16.17 5.69
CA PRO A 166 -8.14 17.13 4.82
C PRO A 166 -7.66 18.58 5.00
N HIS A 167 -6.84 18.84 6.01
CA HIS A 167 -6.26 20.15 6.30
C HIS A 167 -4.93 20.41 5.57
N VAL A 168 -4.35 19.39 4.95
CA VAL A 168 -3.13 19.54 4.15
C VAL A 168 -3.51 19.95 2.74
N PRO A 169 -3.13 21.17 2.28
CA PRO A 169 -3.57 21.70 1.00
C PRO A 169 -3.20 20.82 -0.19
N SER A 170 -4.05 20.82 -1.21
CA SER A 170 -3.75 20.16 -2.49
C SER A 170 -2.45 20.65 -3.09
N GLY A 171 -1.66 19.73 -3.67
CA GLY A 171 -0.34 20.02 -4.23
C GLY A 171 0.80 20.04 -3.22
N THR A 172 0.53 19.76 -1.93
CA THR A 172 1.57 19.57 -0.93
C THR A 172 2.26 18.22 -1.16
N LEU A 173 3.57 18.23 -1.34
CA LEU A 173 4.43 17.06 -1.30
C LEU A 173 4.87 16.81 0.14
N ALA A 174 4.84 15.55 0.59
CA ALA A 174 5.24 15.21 1.95
C ALA A 174 6.24 14.05 1.94
N VAL A 175 7.36 14.24 2.65
CA VAL A 175 8.41 13.23 2.78
C VAL A 175 9.14 13.38 4.11
N LYS A 176 9.31 12.27 4.83
CA LYS A 176 10.10 12.21 6.06
C LYS A 176 10.87 10.91 6.17
N ALA A 177 11.94 10.90 6.93
CA ALA A 177 12.68 9.68 7.26
C ALA A 177 11.95 8.82 8.30
N GLY A 178 12.25 7.52 8.29
CA GLY A 178 11.65 6.58 9.22
C GLY A 178 10.24 6.15 8.82
N ASN A 179 9.43 5.76 9.79
CA ASN A 179 8.11 5.21 9.55
C ASN A 179 7.14 6.21 8.89
N VAL A 180 6.54 5.82 7.78
CA VAL A 180 5.50 6.60 7.08
C VAL A 180 4.18 5.84 6.98
N MET A 181 4.19 4.49 6.87
CA MET A 181 2.99 3.65 6.91
C MET A 181 3.22 2.40 7.75
N ALA A 182 2.14 1.86 8.35
CA ALA A 182 2.23 0.70 9.23
C ALA A 182 2.41 -0.62 8.48
N SER A 183 2.91 -1.63 9.21
CA SER A 183 2.80 -3.03 8.79
C SER A 183 1.36 -3.51 8.84
N ALA A 184 1.04 -4.53 8.06
CA ALA A 184 -0.21 -5.27 8.18
C ALA A 184 0.07 -6.75 8.44
N ASP A 185 -0.69 -7.35 9.37
CA ASP A 185 -0.77 -8.79 9.56
C ASP A 185 -2.23 -9.21 9.67
N TYR A 186 -2.57 -10.31 9.03
CA TYR A 186 -3.89 -10.93 9.14
C TYR A 186 -3.80 -12.13 10.08
N LEU A 187 -4.65 -12.14 11.11
CA LEU A 187 -4.64 -13.11 12.18
C LEU A 187 -5.85 -14.03 12.03
N PHE A 188 -5.60 -15.34 12.04
CA PHE A 188 -6.63 -16.35 11.98
C PHE A 188 -6.42 -17.32 13.16
N LEU A 189 -7.30 -17.26 14.16
CA LEU A 189 -7.26 -18.14 15.31
C LEU A 189 -8.38 -19.17 15.21
N THR A 190 -8.05 -20.43 15.42
CA THR A 190 -9.01 -21.52 15.51
C THR A 190 -8.99 -22.06 16.93
N VAL A 191 -10.06 -21.82 17.68
CA VAL A 191 -10.26 -22.30 19.04
C VAL A 191 -11.04 -23.60 18.97
N ARG A 192 -10.47 -24.70 19.50
CA ARG A 192 -11.09 -26.02 19.54
C ARG A 192 -11.48 -26.37 20.95
N GLY A 193 -12.69 -26.91 21.04
CA GLY A 193 -13.26 -27.44 22.25
C GLY A 193 -13.75 -28.88 22.07
N LYS A 194 -14.86 -29.18 22.70
CA LYS A 194 -15.57 -30.43 22.56
C LYS A 194 -17.07 -30.17 22.63
N GLY A 195 -17.79 -30.45 21.56
CA GLY A 195 -19.22 -30.26 21.45
C GLY A 195 -20.02 -31.16 22.39
N CYS A 196 -21.14 -30.64 22.86
CA CYS A 196 -22.09 -31.40 23.65
C CYS A 196 -23.44 -30.68 23.70
N HIS A 197 -24.44 -31.35 24.31
CA HIS A 197 -25.73 -30.72 24.57
C HIS A 197 -25.59 -29.59 25.60
N GLY A 198 -26.15 -28.43 25.34
CA GLY A 198 -25.99 -27.23 26.17
C GLY A 198 -26.49 -27.41 27.64
N SER A 199 -27.37 -28.39 27.93
CA SER A 199 -27.80 -28.70 29.30
C SER A 199 -26.85 -29.63 30.06
N THR A 200 -25.80 -30.17 29.42
CA THR A 200 -24.79 -31.06 30.04
C THR A 200 -23.36 -30.56 29.74
N PRO A 201 -23.05 -29.30 30.10
CA PRO A 201 -21.77 -28.66 29.69
C PRO A 201 -20.53 -29.36 30.29
N GLU A 202 -20.68 -30.10 31.38
CA GLU A 202 -19.61 -30.89 31.99
C GLU A 202 -19.05 -32.00 31.09
N LYS A 203 -19.79 -32.38 30.02
CA LYS A 203 -19.39 -33.39 29.04
C LYS A 203 -18.61 -32.82 27.87
N GLY A 204 -18.56 -31.50 27.75
CA GLY A 204 -17.92 -30.76 26.69
C GLY A 204 -16.80 -29.85 27.16
N VAL A 205 -16.27 -29.09 26.22
CA VAL A 205 -15.36 -27.94 26.41
C VAL A 205 -15.86 -26.84 25.48
N ASP A 206 -16.29 -25.72 26.05
CA ASP A 206 -16.97 -24.67 25.31
C ASP A 206 -15.97 -23.72 24.60
N PRO A 207 -15.78 -23.80 23.27
CA PRO A 207 -14.87 -22.95 22.56
C PRO A 207 -15.38 -21.49 22.42
N ILE A 208 -16.68 -21.23 22.59
CA ILE A 208 -17.23 -19.86 22.56
C ILE A 208 -16.78 -19.11 23.82
N THR A 209 -16.87 -19.72 24.98
CA THR A 209 -16.36 -19.16 26.23
C THR A 209 -14.85 -18.93 26.14
N ILE A 210 -14.09 -19.90 25.64
CA ILE A 210 -12.63 -19.78 25.46
C ILE A 210 -12.29 -18.61 24.53
N ALA A 211 -12.93 -18.51 23.35
CA ALA A 211 -12.72 -17.45 22.40
C ALA A 211 -13.00 -16.07 22.98
N SER A 212 -14.07 -15.95 23.78
CA SER A 212 -14.40 -14.71 24.47
C SER A 212 -13.30 -14.26 25.44
N HIS A 213 -12.74 -15.18 26.22
CA HIS A 213 -11.58 -14.89 27.08
C HIS A 213 -10.31 -14.55 26.30
N ILE A 214 -10.06 -15.21 25.17
CA ILE A 214 -8.93 -14.87 24.29
C ILE A 214 -9.03 -13.42 23.83
N VAL A 215 -10.19 -13.00 23.31
CA VAL A 215 -10.40 -11.62 22.83
C VAL A 215 -10.11 -10.58 23.92
N ILE A 216 -10.56 -10.85 25.16
CA ILE A 216 -10.33 -9.97 26.32
C ILE A 216 -8.85 -9.95 26.69
N ASN A 217 -8.22 -11.14 26.83
CA ASN A 217 -6.84 -11.26 27.28
C ASN A 217 -5.83 -10.67 26.27
N LEU A 218 -6.14 -10.71 24.98
CA LEU A 218 -5.27 -10.09 23.96
C LEU A 218 -5.17 -8.56 24.13
N GLN A 219 -6.13 -7.90 24.78
CA GLN A 219 -6.06 -6.45 25.03
C GLN A 219 -4.94 -6.07 26.00
N GLU A 220 -4.49 -6.99 26.86
CA GLU A 220 -3.38 -6.77 27.79
C GLU A 220 -2.06 -6.46 27.07
N ILE A 221 -1.85 -7.00 25.87
CA ILE A 221 -0.63 -6.76 25.09
C ILE A 221 -0.45 -5.26 24.84
N LEU A 222 -1.48 -4.60 24.31
CA LEU A 222 -1.42 -3.17 23.99
C LEU A 222 -1.50 -2.29 25.26
N ALA A 223 -2.24 -2.76 26.27
CA ALA A 223 -2.47 -1.97 27.49
C ALA A 223 -1.33 -2.05 28.50
N ARG A 224 -0.52 -3.13 28.53
CA ARG A 224 0.43 -3.42 29.61
C ARG A 224 1.80 -3.93 29.16
N GLU A 225 1.96 -4.47 27.94
CA GLU A 225 3.19 -5.15 27.57
C GLU A 225 4.06 -4.39 26.57
N ILE A 226 3.51 -3.40 25.84
CA ILE A 226 4.27 -2.50 24.98
C ILE A 226 4.40 -1.11 25.61
N SER A 227 5.46 -0.38 25.25
CA SER A 227 5.65 0.99 25.71
C SER A 227 4.52 1.91 25.23
N ALA A 228 4.07 2.82 26.08
CA ALA A 228 3.07 3.83 25.70
C ALA A 228 3.52 4.76 24.55
N SER A 229 4.82 4.82 24.25
CA SER A 229 5.37 5.53 23.10
C SER A 229 5.32 4.75 21.79
N GLN A 230 4.98 3.46 21.86
CA GLN A 230 4.86 2.60 20.66
C GLN A 230 3.40 2.54 20.22
N SER A 231 3.17 2.82 18.95
CA SER A 231 1.83 2.73 18.36
C SER A 231 1.62 1.35 17.74
N ALA A 232 0.52 0.70 18.12
CA ALA A 232 0.03 -0.53 17.52
C ALA A 232 -1.49 -0.58 17.55
N ALA A 233 -2.11 -1.26 16.60
CA ALA A 233 -3.54 -1.53 16.59
C ALA A 233 -3.77 -3.04 16.39
N LEU A 234 -4.42 -3.67 17.37
CA LEU A 234 -4.81 -5.08 17.34
C LEU A 234 -6.34 -5.13 17.37
N THR A 235 -6.94 -5.70 16.34
CA THR A 235 -8.38 -5.81 16.23
C THR A 235 -8.79 -7.24 15.91
N ILE A 236 -9.72 -7.81 16.67
CA ILE A 236 -10.47 -9.01 16.28
C ILE A 236 -11.78 -8.53 15.67
N GLY A 237 -11.89 -8.62 14.36
CA GLY A 237 -13.03 -8.09 13.59
C GLY A 237 -14.13 -9.10 13.32
N ARG A 238 -13.86 -10.42 13.50
CA ARG A 238 -14.82 -11.49 13.25
C ARG A 238 -14.71 -12.59 14.30
N ILE A 239 -15.87 -13.04 14.79
CA ILE A 239 -16.04 -14.25 15.61
C ILE A 239 -17.09 -15.10 14.94
N ARG A 240 -16.82 -16.38 14.72
CA ARG A 240 -17.76 -17.32 14.11
C ARG A 240 -17.69 -18.68 14.79
N GLY A 241 -18.85 -19.18 15.29
CA GLY A 241 -18.95 -20.51 15.89
C GLY A 241 -20.33 -20.77 16.45
N GLY A 242 -20.78 -22.04 16.38
CA GLY A 242 -22.08 -22.50 16.77
C GLY A 242 -23.19 -22.22 15.75
N ASP A 243 -24.08 -23.20 15.54
CA ASP A 243 -25.21 -23.10 14.60
C ASP A 243 -26.55 -23.08 15.35
N VAL A 244 -26.58 -23.66 16.54
CA VAL A 244 -27.83 -23.87 17.32
C VAL A 244 -27.60 -23.46 18.77
N PHE A 245 -28.56 -22.72 19.34
CA PHE A 245 -28.47 -22.10 20.68
C PHE A 245 -28.33 -23.09 21.86
N ASN A 246 -28.70 -24.35 21.70
CA ASN A 246 -28.68 -25.39 22.75
C ASN A 246 -27.57 -26.44 22.53
N ILE A 247 -26.60 -26.17 21.66
CA ILE A 247 -25.46 -27.05 21.40
C ILE A 247 -24.15 -26.25 21.60
N ILE A 248 -23.25 -26.80 22.40
CA ILE A 248 -21.85 -26.31 22.46
C ILE A 248 -21.13 -26.81 21.20
N PRO A 249 -20.53 -25.93 20.38
CA PRO A 249 -19.88 -26.35 19.14
C PRO A 249 -18.53 -27.01 19.38
N GLU A 250 -17.92 -27.59 18.31
CA GLU A 250 -16.60 -28.18 18.35
C GLU A 250 -15.49 -27.09 18.23
N GLN A 251 -15.78 -26.00 17.54
CA GLN A 251 -14.79 -24.92 17.29
C GLN A 251 -15.40 -23.54 17.14
N VAL A 252 -14.54 -22.52 17.32
CA VAL A 252 -14.79 -21.10 17.03
C VAL A 252 -13.62 -20.54 16.26
N GLU A 253 -13.90 -19.74 15.24
CA GLU A 253 -12.93 -18.99 14.46
C GLU A 253 -12.93 -17.51 14.87
N LEU A 254 -11.73 -16.93 14.99
CA LEU A 254 -11.50 -15.50 15.20
C LEU A 254 -10.61 -14.99 14.09
N ASP A 255 -11.05 -13.92 13.41
CA ASP A 255 -10.18 -13.23 12.44
C ASP A 255 -9.88 -11.83 12.94
N GLY A 256 -8.64 -11.43 12.76
CA GLY A 256 -8.15 -10.14 13.22
C GLY A 256 -7.07 -9.54 12.35
N THR A 257 -6.66 -8.32 12.71
CA THR A 257 -5.55 -7.62 12.09
C THR A 257 -4.63 -7.01 13.13
N LEU A 258 -3.35 -6.96 12.82
CA LEU A 258 -2.35 -6.22 13.57
C LEU A 258 -1.70 -5.16 12.67
N ARG A 259 -1.55 -3.94 13.19
CA ARG A 259 -0.81 -2.84 12.60
C ARG A 259 0.28 -2.38 13.56
N THR A 260 1.51 -2.20 13.07
CA THR A 260 2.65 -1.70 13.86
C THR A 260 3.59 -0.90 12.98
N TYR A 261 4.42 -0.04 13.58
CA TYR A 261 5.47 0.67 12.85
C TYR A 261 6.84 -0.01 13.01
N ALA A 262 7.15 -0.52 14.22
CA ALA A 262 8.46 -1.09 14.51
C ALA A 262 8.47 -2.61 14.29
N PRO A 263 9.43 -3.16 13.52
CA PRO A 263 9.52 -4.61 13.28
C PRO A 263 9.71 -5.46 14.55
N GLU A 264 10.40 -4.94 15.55
CA GLU A 264 10.59 -5.59 16.85
C GLU A 264 9.27 -5.66 17.63
N THR A 265 8.50 -4.57 17.66
CA THR A 265 7.17 -4.53 18.29
C THR A 265 6.21 -5.49 17.61
N ARG A 266 6.25 -5.55 16.27
CA ARG A 266 5.46 -6.51 15.49
C ARG A 266 5.76 -7.96 15.89
N ARG A 267 7.05 -8.34 15.93
CA ARG A 267 7.46 -9.69 16.32
C ARG A 267 7.02 -10.03 17.74
N PHE A 268 7.22 -9.10 18.66
CA PHE A 268 6.81 -9.27 20.06
C PHE A 268 5.30 -9.50 20.16
N ILE A 269 4.48 -8.64 19.56
CA ILE A 269 3.02 -8.76 19.64
C ILE A 269 2.52 -10.05 19.02
N LEU A 270 3.04 -10.47 17.86
CA LEU A 270 2.65 -11.72 17.20
C LEU A 270 2.97 -12.93 18.10
N GLN A 271 4.14 -12.97 18.73
CA GLN A 271 4.51 -14.00 19.69
C GLN A 271 3.55 -14.00 20.90
N ARG A 272 3.25 -12.83 21.46
CA ARG A 272 2.36 -12.72 22.63
C ARG A 272 0.92 -13.13 22.30
N ILE A 273 0.42 -12.82 21.10
CA ILE A 273 -0.89 -13.30 20.65
C ILE A 273 -0.95 -14.84 20.70
N GLU A 274 0.06 -15.51 20.17
CA GLU A 274 0.10 -16.97 20.17
C GLU A 274 0.17 -17.54 21.59
N GLU A 275 1.05 -17.01 22.44
CA GLU A 275 1.23 -17.44 23.83
C GLU A 275 -0.05 -17.26 24.65
N ILE A 276 -0.69 -16.08 24.60
CA ILE A 276 -1.91 -15.78 25.33
C ILE A 276 -3.08 -16.66 24.83
N ALA A 277 -3.24 -16.80 23.52
CA ALA A 277 -4.31 -17.60 22.95
C ALA A 277 -4.21 -19.07 23.35
N LYS A 278 -3.03 -19.66 23.22
CA LYS A 278 -2.78 -21.06 23.63
C LYS A 278 -2.95 -21.27 25.13
N SER A 279 -2.37 -20.40 25.95
CA SER A 279 -2.46 -20.50 27.42
C SER A 279 -3.91 -20.32 27.90
N THR A 280 -4.65 -19.36 27.33
CA THR A 280 -6.06 -19.17 27.67
C THR A 280 -6.89 -20.41 27.31
N ALA A 281 -6.70 -20.99 26.13
CA ALA A 281 -7.40 -22.19 25.71
C ALA A 281 -7.10 -23.36 26.67
N ALA A 282 -5.83 -23.56 27.04
CA ALA A 282 -5.40 -24.63 27.95
C ALA A 282 -6.02 -24.53 29.35
N VAL A 283 -6.19 -23.30 29.90
CA VAL A 283 -6.87 -23.08 31.20
C VAL A 283 -8.26 -23.71 31.20
N PHE A 284 -8.97 -23.65 30.09
CA PHE A 284 -10.32 -24.20 29.93
C PHE A 284 -10.35 -25.60 29.27
N ARG A 285 -9.22 -26.27 29.17
CA ARG A 285 -9.07 -27.62 28.58
C ARG A 285 -9.32 -27.69 27.08
N GLY A 286 -9.27 -26.55 26.38
CA GLY A 286 -9.34 -26.46 24.93
C GLY A 286 -7.98 -26.21 24.30
N GLU A 287 -7.98 -26.04 23.00
CA GLU A 287 -6.79 -25.76 22.19
C GLU A 287 -7.04 -24.50 21.33
N CYS A 288 -5.94 -23.81 20.99
CA CYS A 288 -5.97 -22.70 20.03
C CYS A 288 -4.78 -22.73 19.12
N ASP A 289 -5.01 -22.62 17.81
CA ASP A 289 -3.99 -22.43 16.80
C ASP A 289 -4.06 -21.00 16.25
N LEU A 290 -2.91 -20.38 16.06
CA LEU A 290 -2.76 -19.11 15.35
C LEU A 290 -2.11 -19.36 13.99
N ARG A 291 -2.73 -18.88 12.93
CA ARG A 291 -2.12 -18.73 11.61
C ARG A 291 -2.03 -17.23 11.29
N VAL A 292 -0.82 -16.74 11.06
CA VAL A 292 -0.59 -15.40 10.52
C VAL A 292 -0.49 -15.54 9.01
N GLY A 293 -1.34 -14.84 8.28
CA GLY A 293 -1.41 -14.93 6.82
C GLY A 293 -1.44 -13.54 6.17
N GLY A 294 -0.91 -13.46 4.94
CA GLY A 294 -0.89 -12.19 4.20
C GLY A 294 0.02 -11.15 4.85
N GLY A 295 -0.28 -9.90 4.59
CA GLY A 295 0.35 -8.76 5.25
C GLY A 295 1.70 -8.33 4.66
N THR A 296 2.17 -7.18 5.11
CA THR A 296 3.41 -6.55 4.65
C THR A 296 4.14 -5.89 5.82
N GLY A 297 5.41 -5.54 5.63
CA GLY A 297 6.18 -4.75 6.60
C GLY A 297 5.71 -3.30 6.68
N ALA A 298 6.20 -2.56 7.66
CA ALA A 298 6.03 -1.11 7.68
C ALA A 298 6.83 -0.46 6.55
N VAL A 299 6.31 0.62 5.98
CA VAL A 299 7.07 1.47 5.04
C VAL A 299 7.96 2.40 5.87
N ILE A 300 9.26 2.18 5.73
CA ILE A 300 10.29 2.89 6.50
C ILE A 300 11.25 3.57 5.52
N ASN A 301 11.14 4.86 5.40
CA ASN A 301 11.99 5.64 4.51
C ASN A 301 13.44 5.68 5.00
N ASP A 302 14.38 5.37 4.12
CA ASP A 302 15.81 5.48 4.38
C ASP A 302 16.20 6.94 4.69
N ALA A 303 16.99 7.15 5.72
CA ALA A 303 17.30 8.51 6.21
C ALA A 303 18.14 9.31 5.20
N ALA A 304 19.21 8.72 4.65
CA ALA A 304 20.10 9.41 3.72
C ALA A 304 19.38 9.69 2.38
N LEU A 305 18.61 8.71 1.88
CA LEU A 305 17.83 8.88 0.67
C LEU A 305 16.69 9.90 0.86
N THR A 306 16.13 10.00 2.07
CA THR A 306 15.10 10.99 2.40
C THR A 306 15.68 12.41 2.40
N ASP A 307 16.91 12.62 2.86
CA ASP A 307 17.56 13.93 2.82
C ASP A 307 17.81 14.39 1.36
N LEU A 308 18.21 13.47 0.48
CA LEU A 308 18.24 13.72 -0.95
C LEU A 308 16.84 14.04 -1.49
N ALA A 309 15.83 13.26 -1.12
CA ALA A 309 14.45 13.44 -1.57
C ALA A 309 13.89 14.82 -1.15
N ARG A 310 14.18 15.30 0.06
CA ARG A 310 13.77 16.64 0.52
C ARG A 310 14.34 17.73 -0.38
N GLN A 311 15.62 17.61 -0.74
CA GLN A 311 16.29 18.59 -1.61
C GLN A 311 15.71 18.56 -3.03
N ALA A 312 15.47 17.38 -3.58
CA ALA A 312 14.89 17.20 -4.91
C ALA A 312 13.45 17.70 -5.01
N LEU A 313 12.65 17.45 -3.96
CA LEU A 313 11.21 17.79 -3.93
C LEU A 313 10.95 19.26 -3.60
N ALA A 314 11.83 19.95 -2.88
CA ALA A 314 11.62 21.35 -2.48
C ALA A 314 11.33 22.29 -3.66
N PRO A 315 12.05 22.28 -4.79
CA PRO A 315 11.76 23.13 -5.91
C PRO A 315 10.49 22.75 -6.69
N VAL A 316 10.03 21.48 -6.59
CA VAL A 316 8.79 20.99 -7.18
C VAL A 316 7.58 21.41 -6.35
N ALA A 317 7.70 21.28 -5.04
CA ALA A 317 6.64 21.64 -4.10
C ALA A 317 6.34 23.15 -4.11
N GLY A 318 7.40 23.99 -4.06
CA GLY A 318 7.31 25.41 -3.76
C GLY A 318 7.43 25.71 -2.25
N GLU A 319 7.59 26.98 -1.89
CA GLU A 319 8.02 27.38 -0.53
C GLU A 319 7.16 26.84 0.62
N ASP A 320 5.83 26.76 0.43
CA ASP A 320 4.90 26.38 1.51
C ASP A 320 4.28 24.99 1.33
N PHE A 321 4.73 24.22 0.33
CA PHE A 321 4.08 22.97 -0.08
C PHE A 321 4.97 21.73 0.08
N LEU A 322 6.06 21.82 0.88
CA LEU A 322 6.85 20.65 1.28
C LEU A 322 6.68 20.36 2.77
N LEU A 323 5.99 19.28 3.10
CA LEU A 323 5.79 18.82 4.46
C LEU A 323 6.84 17.77 4.82
N THR A 324 7.66 18.04 5.85
CA THR A 324 8.77 17.15 6.26
C THR A 324 8.59 16.54 7.65
N ASP A 325 7.52 16.90 8.34
CA ASP A 325 7.12 16.32 9.63
C ASP A 325 5.60 16.11 9.66
N PHE A 326 5.19 14.88 9.83
CA PHE A 326 3.79 14.45 9.90
C PHE A 326 3.70 13.11 10.64
N PRO A 327 2.57 12.81 11.31
CA PRO A 327 2.37 11.49 11.92
C PRO A 327 2.34 10.40 10.85
N PRO A 328 2.94 9.23 11.10
CA PRO A 328 2.84 8.11 10.17
C PRO A 328 1.39 7.62 10.07
N ASN A 329 0.99 7.12 8.89
CA ASN A 329 -0.34 6.59 8.64
C ASN A 329 -0.46 5.13 9.11
N MET A 330 -1.61 4.74 9.69
CA MET A 330 -1.90 3.35 10.09
C MET A 330 -2.35 2.46 8.92
N GLY A 331 -2.53 3.01 7.72
CA GLY A 331 -2.65 2.23 6.49
C GLY A 331 -1.37 1.43 6.22
N SER A 332 -1.49 0.40 5.44
CA SER A 332 -0.36 -0.44 5.01
C SER A 332 -0.14 -0.31 3.52
N GLU A 333 1.10 -0.56 3.09
CA GLU A 333 1.53 -0.42 1.70
C GLU A 333 2.63 -1.46 1.43
N ASP A 334 2.51 -2.20 0.34
CA ASP A 334 3.44 -3.28 0.02
C ASP A 334 4.76 -2.81 -0.60
N PHE A 335 4.92 -1.50 -0.85
CA PHE A 335 6.20 -0.87 -1.22
C PHE A 335 7.33 -1.24 -0.24
N SER A 336 7.00 -1.53 1.01
CA SER A 336 7.93 -2.07 2.01
C SER A 336 8.67 -3.33 1.55
N CYS A 337 8.15 -4.06 0.58
CA CYS A 337 8.84 -5.22 0.01
C CYS A 337 10.05 -4.80 -0.83
N PHE A 338 9.97 -3.70 -1.57
CA PHE A 338 11.10 -3.15 -2.33
C PHE A 338 12.15 -2.54 -1.40
N GLN A 339 11.71 -1.95 -0.27
CA GLN A 339 12.61 -1.39 0.75
C GLN A 339 13.45 -2.44 1.50
N LYS A 340 13.12 -3.72 1.38
CA LYS A 340 13.95 -4.82 1.90
C LYS A 340 15.12 -5.15 0.99
N GLU A 341 15.02 -4.82 -0.30
CA GLU A 341 16.01 -5.15 -1.32
C GLU A 341 16.97 -3.97 -1.59
N ALA A 342 16.49 -2.73 -1.45
CA ALA A 342 17.28 -1.52 -1.65
C ALA A 342 16.74 -0.37 -0.78
N PRO A 343 17.55 0.66 -0.45
CA PRO A 343 17.06 1.89 0.15
C PRO A 343 15.86 2.44 -0.63
N GLY A 344 14.79 2.86 0.07
CA GLY A 344 13.60 3.36 -0.58
C GLY A 344 12.98 4.55 0.13
N VAL A 345 12.33 5.42 -0.63
CA VAL A 345 11.53 6.52 -0.12
C VAL A 345 10.13 6.49 -0.72
N TYR A 346 9.15 6.49 0.14
CA TYR A 346 7.74 6.64 -0.19
C TYR A 346 7.31 8.04 0.22
N PHE A 347 6.81 8.81 -0.73
CA PHE A 347 6.35 10.18 -0.50
C PHE A 347 4.85 10.29 -0.77
N PHE A 348 4.25 11.40 -0.33
CA PHE A 348 2.83 11.64 -0.50
C PHE A 348 2.60 12.93 -1.29
N LEU A 349 1.52 12.93 -2.08
CA LEU A 349 1.01 14.11 -2.76
C LEU A 349 -0.43 14.35 -2.27
N SER A 350 -0.65 15.45 -1.54
CA SER A 350 -2.00 15.83 -1.13
C SER A 350 -2.81 16.28 -2.34
N SER A 351 -4.06 15.82 -2.43
CA SER A 351 -5.05 16.25 -3.42
C SER A 351 -6.34 16.76 -2.78
N ALA A 352 -6.27 17.20 -1.53
CA ALA A 352 -7.39 17.74 -0.77
C ALA A 352 -7.60 19.22 -1.09
N ALA A 353 -8.46 19.53 -2.04
CA ALA A 353 -8.76 20.91 -2.48
C ALA A 353 -10.12 21.43 -2.00
N ASP A 354 -11.13 20.57 -1.92
CA ASP A 354 -12.50 20.89 -1.59
C ASP A 354 -13.20 19.72 -0.87
N GLU A 355 -14.48 19.87 -0.52
CA GLU A 355 -15.26 18.83 0.17
C GLU A 355 -15.31 17.51 -0.61
N ARG A 356 -15.30 17.56 -1.95
CA ARG A 356 -15.34 16.38 -2.80
C ARG A 356 -14.02 15.60 -2.74
N THR A 357 -12.90 16.30 -2.82
CA THR A 357 -11.56 15.71 -2.80
C THR A 357 -11.03 15.42 -1.39
N CYS A 358 -11.77 15.84 -0.35
CA CYS A 358 -11.52 15.47 1.05
C CYS A 358 -12.21 14.17 1.47
N ILE A 359 -12.96 13.49 0.58
CA ILE A 359 -13.58 12.20 0.87
C ILE A 359 -12.48 11.14 1.07
N PRO A 360 -12.55 10.30 2.13
CA PRO A 360 -11.53 9.31 2.42
C PRO A 360 -11.38 8.26 1.31
N HIS A 361 -10.18 7.68 1.20
CA HIS A 361 -9.91 6.49 0.40
C HIS A 361 -10.89 5.36 0.73
N HIS A 362 -11.10 4.44 -0.21
CA HIS A 362 -12.03 3.29 -0.11
C HIS A 362 -13.50 3.71 0.05
N ASN A 363 -13.85 4.94 -0.33
CA ASN A 363 -15.22 5.44 -0.33
C ASN A 363 -15.79 5.44 -1.76
N PRO A 364 -17.07 5.07 -1.98
CA PRO A 364 -17.70 5.12 -3.30
C PRO A 364 -17.70 6.49 -3.99
N ARG A 365 -17.45 7.55 -3.25
CA ARG A 365 -17.39 8.94 -3.75
C ARG A 365 -15.99 9.53 -3.68
N PHE A 366 -14.95 8.70 -3.50
CA PHE A 366 -13.56 9.15 -3.50
C PHE A 366 -13.23 9.83 -4.83
N ASP A 367 -12.57 10.98 -4.74
CA ASP A 367 -12.01 11.71 -5.88
C ASP A 367 -10.80 12.52 -5.44
N ILE A 368 -10.05 12.99 -6.41
CA ILE A 368 -8.81 13.76 -6.22
C ILE A 368 -8.85 15.07 -7.00
N ASP A 369 -8.05 16.04 -6.57
CA ASP A 369 -7.74 17.22 -7.35
C ASP A 369 -6.75 16.86 -8.46
N GLU A 370 -7.26 16.77 -9.70
CA GLU A 370 -6.43 16.42 -10.86
C GLU A 370 -5.40 17.52 -11.22
N SER A 371 -5.61 18.77 -10.77
CA SER A 371 -4.72 19.90 -11.13
C SER A 371 -3.27 19.73 -10.64
N VAL A 372 -3.05 18.83 -9.68
CA VAL A 372 -1.74 18.60 -9.07
C VAL A 372 -0.99 17.37 -9.62
N LEU A 373 -1.56 16.63 -10.58
CA LEU A 373 -0.97 15.39 -11.08
C LEU A 373 0.41 15.58 -11.69
N TRP A 374 0.65 16.70 -12.40
CA TRP A 374 1.96 17.02 -12.92
C TRP A 374 3.04 17.10 -11.84
N LYS A 375 2.68 17.51 -10.58
CA LYS A 375 3.64 17.57 -9.47
C LYS A 375 4.12 16.18 -9.06
N GLY A 376 3.25 15.15 -9.11
CA GLY A 376 3.66 13.77 -8.86
C GLY A 376 4.64 13.26 -9.92
N SER A 377 4.38 13.53 -11.19
CA SER A 377 5.33 13.23 -12.28
C SER A 377 6.64 14.00 -12.10
N ALA A 378 6.56 15.29 -11.77
CA ALA A 378 7.73 16.14 -11.53
C ALA A 378 8.56 15.67 -10.33
N ALA A 379 7.91 15.17 -9.27
CA ALA A 379 8.57 14.60 -8.12
C ALA A 379 9.38 13.35 -8.50
N PHE A 380 8.82 12.41 -9.25
CA PHE A 380 9.55 11.24 -9.76
C PHE A 380 10.75 11.66 -10.62
N VAL A 381 10.58 12.63 -11.52
CA VAL A 381 11.67 13.13 -12.36
C VAL A 381 12.77 13.80 -11.53
N ALA A 382 12.43 14.67 -10.58
CA ALA A 382 13.40 15.36 -9.73
C ALA A 382 14.19 14.38 -8.84
N LEU A 383 13.51 13.42 -8.21
CA LEU A 383 14.14 12.36 -7.43
C LEU A 383 15.11 11.52 -8.26
N THR A 384 14.71 11.18 -9.48
CA THR A 384 15.56 10.46 -10.43
C THR A 384 16.81 11.25 -10.80
N GLU A 385 16.63 12.53 -11.19
CA GLU A 385 17.77 13.38 -11.59
C GLU A 385 18.81 13.52 -10.48
N ASP A 386 18.36 13.77 -9.25
CA ASP A 386 19.27 14.03 -8.15
C ASP A 386 19.92 12.73 -7.64
N PHE A 387 19.18 11.61 -7.58
CA PHE A 387 19.73 10.31 -7.21
C PHE A 387 20.80 9.82 -8.21
N LEU A 388 20.55 9.95 -9.51
CA LEU A 388 21.47 9.49 -10.54
C LEU A 388 22.69 10.40 -10.71
N LYS A 389 22.69 11.64 -10.19
CA LYS A 389 23.84 12.55 -10.14
C LYS A 389 24.74 12.31 -8.92
N ALA A 390 24.15 11.82 -7.81
CA ALA A 390 24.85 11.52 -6.55
C ALA A 390 25.66 10.22 -6.65
#